data_898c469f940ae0b5d39a19e1c328dc92
#
_entry.id   898c469f940ae0b5d39a19e1c328dc92
#
_cell.length_a   1.000
_cell.length_b   1.000
_cell.length_c   1.000
_cell.angle_alpha   90.00
_cell.angle_beta   90.00
_cell.angle_gamma   90.00
#
_symmetry.space_group_name_H-M   'P 1'
#
loop_
_entity.id
_entity.type
_entity.pdbx_description
1 polymer ?
#
loop_
_entity_poly.entity_id
_entity_poly.type
_entity_poly.pdbx_seq_one_letter_code
_entity_poly.pdbx_strand_id
1 'polypeptide(L)' 'MNFNLIKYKNKTPQIKKSVFIADGVKVIGDVTIDENSSIWFNSVIRADVNFIKIGKKTNIQDGTIIHVSS' A
#
# COMPACT_ATOMS: atom_id res chain seq x y z
N MET A 1 -12.80 4.75 -7.52
CA MET A 1 -11.53 5.49 -7.49
C MET A 1 -10.45 4.68 -8.18
N ASN A 2 -9.52 5.35 -8.83
CA ASN A 2 -8.48 4.69 -9.62
C ASN A 2 -7.18 4.55 -8.83
N PHE A 3 -6.93 3.35 -8.35
CA PHE A 3 -5.66 3.02 -7.73
C PHE A 3 -5.17 1.69 -8.31
N ASN A 4 -3.89 1.40 -8.11
CA ASN A 4 -3.30 0.19 -8.67
C ASN A 4 -2.69 -0.68 -7.57
N LEU A 5 -3.04 -1.95 -7.60
CA LEU A 5 -2.39 -2.98 -6.79
C LEU A 5 -1.53 -3.81 -7.75
N ILE A 6 -0.24 -3.68 -7.63
CA ILE A 6 0.70 -4.21 -8.63
C ILE A 6 1.47 -5.40 -8.09
N LYS A 7 1.36 -6.53 -8.78
CA LYS A 7 2.11 -7.73 -8.45
C LYS A 7 3.58 -7.54 -8.80
N TYR A 8 4.45 -7.99 -7.92
CA TYR A 8 5.89 -7.98 -8.17
C TYR A 8 6.51 -9.28 -7.65
N LYS A 9 7.19 -10.03 -8.52
CA LYS A 9 7.86 -11.31 -8.19
C LYS A 9 6.94 -12.24 -7.40
N ASN A 10 5.77 -12.50 -7.95
CA ASN A 10 4.75 -13.39 -7.37
C ASN A 10 4.14 -12.92 -6.05
N LYS A 11 4.40 -11.69 -5.66
CA LYS A 11 3.79 -11.09 -4.46
C LYS A 11 2.79 -10.03 -4.87
N THR A 12 1.57 -10.18 -4.39
CA THR A 12 0.46 -9.25 -4.66
C THR A 12 0.07 -8.59 -3.35
N PRO A 13 -0.18 -7.28 -3.34
CA PRO A 13 -0.62 -6.61 -2.11
C PRO A 13 -1.87 -7.24 -1.51
N GLN A 14 -1.88 -7.39 -0.20
CA GLN A 14 -3.00 -7.94 0.56
C GLN A 14 -3.64 -6.82 1.37
N ILE A 15 -4.85 -6.44 0.98
CA ILE A 15 -5.53 -5.27 1.54
C ILE A 15 -6.82 -5.73 2.22
N LYS A 16 -6.99 -5.41 3.48
CA LYS A 16 -8.24 -5.72 4.19
C LYS A 16 -9.39 -4.89 3.63
N LYS A 17 -10.61 -5.41 3.70
CA LYS A 17 -11.79 -4.77 3.10
C LYS A 17 -12.07 -3.38 3.63
N SER A 18 -11.76 -3.14 4.89
CA SER A 18 -12.05 -1.87 5.55
C SER A 18 -11.04 -0.77 5.24
N VAL A 19 -10.03 -1.05 4.42
CA VAL A 19 -9.01 -0.07 4.07
C VAL A 19 -9.54 0.86 2.98
N PHE A 20 -9.35 2.15 3.18
CA PHE A 20 -9.67 3.15 2.18
C PHE A 20 -8.43 3.46 1.35
N ILE A 21 -8.57 3.43 0.03
CA ILE A 21 -7.47 3.76 -0.89
C ILE A 21 -7.96 4.81 -1.87
N ALA A 22 -7.33 5.97 -1.83
CA ALA A 22 -7.71 7.11 -2.67
C ALA A 22 -7.12 7.00 -4.09
N ASP A 23 -7.57 7.91 -4.96
CA ASP A 23 -7.11 7.96 -6.34
C ASP A 23 -5.60 8.14 -6.44
N GLY A 24 -5.03 7.50 -7.45
CA GLY A 24 -3.62 7.66 -7.79
C GLY A 24 -2.66 6.88 -6.91
N VAL A 25 -3.16 6.17 -5.90
CA VAL A 25 -2.31 5.35 -5.04
C VAL A 25 -1.77 4.15 -5.82
N LYS A 26 -0.51 3.83 -5.61
CA LYS A 26 0.09 2.61 -6.17
C LYS A 26 0.68 1.78 -5.04
N VAL A 27 0.25 0.53 -4.97
CA VAL A 27 0.75 -0.42 -3.97
C VAL A 27 1.39 -1.59 -4.72
N ILE A 28 2.66 -1.80 -4.48
CA ILE A 28 3.48 -2.72 -5.30
C ILE A 28 4.10 -3.80 -4.43
N GLY A 29 3.87 -5.05 -4.81
CA GLY A 29 4.58 -6.18 -4.25
C GLY A 29 4.07 -6.68 -2.90
N ASP A 30 4.97 -7.06 -2.04
CA ASP A 30 4.67 -7.75 -0.77
C ASP A 30 4.24 -6.76 0.32
N VAL A 31 3.08 -6.16 0.13
CA VAL A 31 2.50 -5.19 1.06
C VAL A 31 1.27 -5.79 1.71
N THR A 32 1.16 -5.65 3.02
CA THR A 32 -0.06 -6.00 3.76
C THR A 32 -0.58 -4.73 4.43
N ILE A 33 -1.85 -4.39 4.20
CA ILE A 33 -2.49 -3.24 4.83
C ILE A 33 -3.64 -3.74 5.68
N ASP A 34 -3.55 -3.51 6.98
CA ASP A 34 -4.50 -4.04 7.94
C ASP A 34 -5.71 -3.14 8.11
N GLU A 35 -6.67 -3.60 8.91
CA GLU A 35 -8.03 -3.05 8.98
C GLU A 35 -8.08 -1.57 9.36
N ASN A 36 -9.03 -0.87 8.77
CA ASN A 36 -9.37 0.52 9.07
C ASN A 36 -8.24 1.51 8.83
N SER A 37 -7.28 1.14 7.99
CA SER A 37 -6.24 2.06 7.54
C SER A 37 -6.73 2.87 6.36
N SER A 38 -6.08 3.99 6.08
CA SER A 38 -6.41 4.83 4.94
C SER A 38 -5.15 5.30 4.24
N ILE A 39 -5.15 5.15 2.92
CA ILE A 39 -4.02 5.52 2.06
C ILE A 39 -4.51 6.63 1.13
N TRP A 40 -3.91 7.79 1.22
CA TRP A 40 -4.44 8.97 0.58
C TRP A 40 -3.77 9.28 -0.76
N PHE A 41 -4.28 10.30 -1.43
CA PHE A 41 -4.05 10.56 -2.86
C PHE A 41 -2.58 10.47 -3.28
N ASN A 42 -2.33 9.74 -4.34
CA ASN A 42 -1.04 9.66 -5.04
C ASN A 42 0.12 9.10 -4.21
N SER A 43 -0.18 8.43 -3.10
CA SER A 43 0.86 7.76 -2.31
C SER A 43 1.37 6.54 -3.06
N VAL A 44 2.62 6.18 -2.82
CA VAL A 44 3.26 4.99 -3.41
C VAL A 44 3.83 4.14 -2.29
N ILE A 45 3.42 2.87 -2.26
CA ILE A 45 3.95 1.90 -1.30
C ILE A 45 4.60 0.79 -2.12
N ARG A 46 5.92 0.72 -2.07
CA ARG A 46 6.69 -0.19 -2.93
C ARG A 46 7.50 -1.19 -2.11
N ALA A 47 7.07 -2.44 -2.10
CA ALA A 47 7.72 -3.53 -1.38
C ALA A 47 8.34 -4.51 -2.40
N ASP A 48 9.41 -4.09 -3.05
CA ASP A 48 10.05 -4.86 -4.11
C ASP A 48 11.22 -5.72 -3.61
N VAL A 49 11.99 -5.27 -2.65
CA VAL A 49 13.13 -6.03 -2.13
C VAL A 49 12.87 -6.68 -0.77
N ASN A 50 11.79 -6.30 -0.12
CA ASN A 50 11.38 -6.85 1.17
C ASN A 50 9.89 -6.58 1.36
N PHE A 51 9.32 -7.02 2.48
CA PHE A 51 7.91 -6.80 2.75
C PHE A 51 7.67 -5.47 3.45
N ILE A 52 6.42 -4.98 3.34
CA ILE A 52 5.92 -3.83 4.10
C ILE A 52 4.62 -4.24 4.77
N LYS A 53 4.50 -3.98 6.06
CA LYS A 53 3.25 -4.17 6.80
C LYS A 53 2.75 -2.83 7.32
N ILE A 54 1.52 -2.50 6.96
CA ILE A 54 0.83 -1.31 7.48
C ILE A 54 -0.17 -1.80 8.52
N GLY A 55 -0.01 -1.39 9.76
CA GLY A 55 -0.86 -1.83 10.86
C GLY A 55 -2.26 -1.26 10.79
N LYS A 56 -3.12 -1.69 11.72
CA LYS A 56 -4.50 -1.24 11.79
C LYS A 56 -4.57 0.26 12.05
N LYS A 57 -5.60 0.90 11.50
CA LYS A 57 -5.92 2.31 11.77
C LYS A 57 -4.76 3.26 11.47
N THR A 58 -3.95 2.91 10.50
CA THR A 58 -2.82 3.72 10.06
C THR A 58 -3.27 4.66 8.95
N ASN A 59 -2.83 5.90 9.01
CA ASN A 59 -3.20 6.92 8.06
C ASN A 59 -1.96 7.35 7.27
N ILE A 60 -1.93 7.03 5.98
CA ILE A 60 -0.84 7.39 5.07
C ILE A 60 -1.33 8.58 4.24
N GLN A 61 -0.77 9.74 4.49
CA GLN A 61 -1.22 11.01 3.89
C GLN A 61 -0.83 11.12 2.41
N ASP A 62 -1.42 12.13 1.75
CA ASP A 62 -1.22 12.39 0.33
C ASP A 62 0.25 12.45 -0.04
N GLY A 63 0.60 11.82 -1.17
CA GLY A 63 1.94 11.90 -1.73
C GLY A 63 3.04 11.22 -0.93
N THR A 64 2.69 10.40 0.05
CA THR A 64 3.68 9.68 0.85
C THR A 64 4.32 8.58 0.01
N ILE A 65 5.63 8.43 0.12
CA ILE A 65 6.35 7.34 -0.55
C ILE A 65 6.98 6.46 0.50
N ILE A 66 6.59 5.18 0.49
CA ILE A 66 7.14 4.17 1.39
C ILE A 66 7.89 3.15 0.54
N HIS A 67 9.15 2.97 0.84
CA HIS A 67 10.00 2.02 0.13
C HIS A 67 10.91 1.32 1.13
N VAL A 68 11.14 0.04 0.93
CA VAL A 68 12.04 -0.72 1.78
C VAL A 68 13.34 -0.99 1.05
N SER A 69 14.42 -1.05 1.81
CA SER A 69 15.71 -1.52 1.31
C SER A 69 16.01 -2.88 1.92
N SER A 70 16.91 -3.59 1.30
CA SER A 70 17.27 -4.96 1.75
C SER A 70 17.98 -4.97 3.10
#